data_30d6bedf817b12285815a7cb154da13d
#
_entry.id   30d6bedf817b12285815a7cb154da13d
#
_cell.length_a   1.000
_cell.length_b   1.000
_cell.length_c   1.000
_cell.angle_alpha   90.00
_cell.angle_beta   90.00
_cell.angle_gamma   90.00
#
_symmetry.space_group_name_H-M   'P 1'
#
loop_
_entity.id
_entity.type
_entity.pdbx_description
1 polymer ?
#
loop_
_entity_poly.entity_id
_entity_poly.type
_entity_poly.pdbx_seq_one_letter_code
_entity_poly.pdbx_strand_id
1 'polypeptide(L)'
;MSLRSTALSSTTSSNQHFNPGRFASALTEKYYPKGLGLSVGLNVKRKSLVDRLRKRPDDDDASDLANRLEACKTDQRCRSAACPNCTHAAQTFATEVVSKFLAAHPDRDKIVCVSAVPPDGEIPKGELTADQHARNVRRWKEAMGRAGLTWFLGAADWSFNEHSEGRYKPSWQEHFYGFTATDDPKQLKKTLKEQFRATDAIPRPVQVKVWDGNQTPIEYMLKPIFWRRIGTDEGQRCEKDSTEKRECRATDKQPLRKSQKHELRMHLDEIGIQGRFLMRWLQFVNVTGSGWTIVDRAPGRMHGNGGSR
;
A
#
# COMPACT_ATOMS: atom_id res chain seq x y z
N MET A 1 8.77 -27.88 50.80
CA MET A 1 9.23 -26.57 50.29
C MET A 1 8.62 -26.39 48.89
N SER A 2 7.58 -25.56 48.82
CA SER A 2 6.78 -25.36 47.62
C SER A 2 7.28 -24.11 46.89
N LEU A 3 7.78 -24.26 45.66
CA LEU A 3 8.18 -23.16 44.82
C LEU A 3 6.94 -22.62 44.08
N ARG A 4 6.51 -21.43 44.48
CA ARG A 4 5.48 -20.66 43.76
C ARG A 4 6.11 -20.10 42.48
N SER A 5 5.61 -20.56 41.33
CA SER A 5 5.85 -19.98 40.03
C SER A 5 5.02 -18.71 39.92
N THR A 6 5.66 -17.54 39.91
CA THR A 6 5.06 -16.25 39.58
C THR A 6 4.94 -16.15 38.06
N ALA A 7 3.73 -16.31 37.56
CA ALA A 7 3.38 -16.04 36.19
C ALA A 7 3.51 -14.52 35.92
N LEU A 8 4.49 -14.12 35.11
CA LEU A 8 4.59 -12.81 34.54
C LEU A 8 3.42 -12.63 33.58
N SER A 9 2.44 -11.81 33.96
CA SER A 9 1.40 -11.35 33.07
C SER A 9 2.03 -10.45 32.01
N SER A 10 2.24 -10.98 30.81
CA SER A 10 2.54 -10.18 29.63
C SER A 10 1.31 -9.33 29.31
N THR A 11 1.35 -8.05 29.70
CA THR A 11 0.45 -7.03 29.14
C THR A 11 0.75 -6.92 27.65
N THR A 12 0.07 -7.72 26.85
CA THR A 12 -0.01 -7.55 25.41
C THR A 12 -0.67 -6.20 25.17
N SER A 13 0.15 -5.20 24.87
CA SER A 13 -0.30 -3.96 24.24
C SER A 13 -1.21 -4.34 23.08
N SER A 14 -2.51 -4.11 23.24
CA SER A 14 -3.51 -4.36 22.21
C SER A 14 -3.24 -3.41 21.06
N ASN A 15 -2.39 -3.84 20.13
CA ASN A 15 -2.38 -3.32 18.78
C ASN A 15 -3.80 -3.48 18.26
N GLN A 16 -4.61 -2.42 18.33
CA GLN A 16 -5.94 -2.41 17.72
C GLN A 16 -5.74 -2.45 16.20
N HIS A 17 -5.61 -3.67 15.71
CA HIS A 17 -5.48 -3.97 14.30
C HIS A 17 -6.73 -3.52 13.57
N PHE A 18 -6.50 -2.95 12.40
CA PHE A 18 -7.48 -2.85 11.31
C PHE A 18 -8.38 -4.09 11.34
N ASN A 19 -9.68 -3.90 11.63
CA ASN A 19 -10.62 -5.02 11.73
C ASN A 19 -11.00 -5.47 10.31
N PRO A 20 -10.45 -6.59 9.81
CA PRO A 20 -10.67 -7.03 8.43
C PRO A 20 -12.13 -7.36 8.14
N GLY A 21 -12.92 -7.73 9.14
CA GLY A 21 -14.36 -7.99 9.01
C GLY A 21 -15.15 -6.71 8.71
N ARG A 22 -14.77 -5.57 9.32
CA ARG A 22 -15.43 -4.28 9.04
C ARG A 22 -15.09 -3.74 7.66
N PHE A 23 -13.83 -3.88 7.24
CA PHE A 23 -13.43 -3.49 5.88
C PHE A 23 -14.10 -4.36 4.81
N ALA A 24 -14.25 -5.65 5.07
CA ALA A 24 -14.94 -6.55 4.16
C ALA A 24 -16.43 -6.20 3.96
N SER A 25 -17.11 -5.74 5.01
CA SER A 25 -18.49 -5.24 4.90
C SER A 25 -18.56 -3.88 4.19
N ALA A 26 -17.45 -3.10 4.17
CA ALA A 26 -17.36 -1.86 3.41
C ALA A 26 -17.27 -2.07 1.90
N LEU A 27 -16.70 -3.19 1.44
CA LEU A 27 -16.65 -3.57 0.03
C LEU A 27 -18.03 -4.10 -0.44
N THR A 28 -19.07 -3.36 -0.11
CA THR A 28 -20.46 -3.68 -0.49
C THR A 28 -20.73 -3.34 -1.96
N GLU A 29 -21.93 -3.65 -2.40
CA GLU A 29 -22.42 -3.37 -3.75
C GLU A 29 -22.28 -1.91 -4.19
N LYS A 30 -22.30 -0.96 -3.23
CA LYS A 30 -22.11 0.48 -3.48
C LYS A 30 -20.77 0.79 -4.20
N TYR A 31 -19.72 0.06 -3.86
CA TYR A 31 -18.37 0.25 -4.43
C TYR A 31 -18.08 -0.65 -5.63
N TYR A 32 -19.11 -1.36 -6.10
CA TYR A 32 -19.00 -2.11 -7.33
C TYR A 32 -19.27 -1.20 -8.52
N PRO A 33 -18.49 -1.30 -9.60
CA PRO A 33 -18.72 -0.47 -10.76
C PRO A 33 -20.13 -0.74 -11.32
N LYS A 34 -21.00 0.25 -11.21
CA LYS A 34 -22.39 0.18 -11.71
C LYS A 34 -22.46 0.31 -13.25
N GLY A 35 -21.34 0.66 -13.90
CA GLY A 35 -21.26 0.72 -15.34
C GLY A 35 -21.10 -0.67 -15.97
N LEU A 36 -22.02 -1.07 -16.81
CA LEU A 36 -22.02 -2.37 -17.51
C LEU A 36 -20.67 -2.67 -18.18
N GLY A 37 -20.03 -1.71 -18.84
CA GLY A 37 -18.75 -1.89 -19.52
C GLY A 37 -17.57 -2.16 -18.59
N LEU A 38 -17.48 -1.48 -17.44
CA LEU A 38 -16.37 -1.66 -16.49
C LEU A 38 -16.46 -2.99 -15.76
N SER A 39 -17.67 -3.40 -15.33
CA SER A 39 -17.89 -4.70 -14.67
C SER A 39 -17.60 -5.87 -15.62
N VAL A 40 -17.97 -5.76 -16.89
CA VAL A 40 -17.63 -6.76 -17.91
C VAL A 40 -16.13 -6.86 -18.07
N GLY A 41 -15.41 -5.74 -18.21
CA GLY A 41 -13.95 -5.72 -18.37
C GLY A 41 -13.22 -6.33 -17.17
N LEU A 42 -13.67 -6.08 -15.95
CA LEU A 42 -13.09 -6.66 -14.73
C LEU A 42 -13.36 -8.17 -14.63
N ASN A 43 -14.57 -8.64 -15.00
CA ASN A 43 -14.90 -10.05 -15.03
C ASN A 43 -14.10 -10.80 -16.09
N VAL A 44 -13.88 -10.22 -17.28
CA VAL A 44 -13.00 -10.78 -18.32
C VAL A 44 -11.57 -10.92 -17.79
N LYS A 45 -11.03 -9.89 -17.12
CA LYS A 45 -9.69 -9.95 -16.51
C LYS A 45 -9.60 -11.02 -15.44
N ARG A 46 -10.63 -11.15 -14.59
CA ARG A 46 -10.71 -12.18 -13.55
C ARG A 46 -10.74 -13.57 -14.16
N LYS A 47 -11.62 -13.83 -15.14
CA LYS A 47 -11.68 -15.12 -15.86
C LYS A 47 -10.34 -15.47 -16.51
N SER A 48 -9.74 -14.54 -17.23
CA SER A 48 -8.40 -14.73 -17.83
C SER A 48 -7.30 -15.00 -16.78
N LEU A 49 -7.45 -14.49 -15.56
CA LEU A 49 -6.54 -14.82 -14.47
C LEU A 49 -6.76 -16.25 -13.97
N VAL A 50 -8.01 -16.66 -13.73
CA VAL A 50 -8.38 -18.03 -13.36
C VAL A 50 -7.82 -19.04 -14.38
N ASP A 51 -8.07 -18.81 -15.68
CA ASP A 51 -7.58 -19.68 -16.75
C ASP A 51 -6.03 -19.81 -16.75
N ARG A 52 -5.33 -18.76 -16.39
CA ARG A 52 -3.85 -18.79 -16.31
C ARG A 52 -3.34 -19.52 -15.07
N LEU A 53 -4.02 -19.39 -13.94
CA LEU A 53 -3.69 -20.11 -12.71
C LEU A 53 -3.88 -21.62 -12.90
N ARG A 54 -5.01 -22.03 -13.50
CA ARG A 54 -5.33 -23.43 -13.80
C ARG A 54 -4.37 -24.12 -14.78
N LYS A 55 -3.57 -23.36 -15.54
CA LYS A 55 -2.49 -23.93 -16.38
C LYS A 55 -1.26 -24.37 -15.60
N ARG A 56 -1.32 -24.38 -14.28
CA ARG A 56 -0.26 -24.81 -13.35
C ARG A 56 -0.81 -25.87 -12.39
N PRO A 57 -1.07 -27.08 -12.91
CA PRO A 57 -1.72 -28.13 -12.12
C PRO A 57 -0.90 -28.59 -10.91
N ASP A 58 0.43 -28.42 -10.98
CA ASP A 58 1.36 -28.81 -9.91
C ASP A 58 1.58 -27.69 -8.85
N ASP A 59 0.79 -26.62 -8.91
CA ASP A 59 0.85 -25.46 -8.00
C ASP A 59 -0.50 -25.38 -7.25
N ASP A 60 -0.55 -26.00 -6.08
CA ASP A 60 -1.75 -26.09 -5.25
C ASP A 60 -2.26 -24.69 -4.84
N ASP A 61 -1.34 -23.78 -4.48
CA ASP A 61 -1.69 -22.41 -4.12
C ASP A 61 -2.33 -21.65 -5.29
N ALA A 62 -1.82 -21.86 -6.52
CA ALA A 62 -2.41 -21.28 -7.71
C ALA A 62 -3.81 -21.84 -7.98
N SER A 63 -4.02 -23.13 -7.75
CA SER A 63 -5.31 -23.80 -7.88
C SER A 63 -6.32 -23.28 -6.87
N ASP A 64 -5.92 -23.13 -5.61
CA ASP A 64 -6.76 -22.57 -4.55
C ASP A 64 -7.12 -21.11 -4.82
N LEU A 65 -6.17 -20.30 -5.27
CA LEU A 65 -6.45 -18.93 -5.70
C LEU A 65 -7.46 -18.91 -6.86
N ALA A 66 -7.28 -19.79 -7.87
CA ALA A 66 -8.20 -19.87 -9.00
C ALA A 66 -9.63 -20.16 -8.55
N ASN A 67 -9.83 -21.11 -7.63
CA ASN A 67 -11.13 -21.49 -7.08
C ASN A 67 -11.77 -20.30 -6.32
N ARG A 68 -11.01 -19.60 -5.48
CA ARG A 68 -11.50 -18.42 -4.74
C ARG A 68 -11.85 -17.26 -5.68
N LEU A 69 -11.06 -17.02 -6.73
CA LEU A 69 -11.35 -15.99 -7.72
C LEU A 69 -12.61 -16.32 -8.52
N GLU A 70 -12.81 -17.57 -8.90
CA GLU A 70 -14.00 -18.01 -9.64
C GLU A 70 -15.26 -17.85 -8.81
N ALA A 71 -15.23 -18.23 -7.53
CA ALA A 71 -16.32 -18.08 -6.58
C ALA A 71 -16.59 -16.60 -6.17
N CYS A 72 -15.70 -15.67 -6.50
CA CYS A 72 -15.81 -14.27 -6.08
C CYS A 72 -17.02 -13.57 -6.73
N LYS A 73 -18.03 -13.24 -5.93
CA LYS A 73 -19.25 -12.53 -6.32
C LYS A 73 -19.37 -11.23 -5.52
N THR A 74 -20.36 -10.41 -5.85
CA THR A 74 -20.62 -9.12 -5.19
C THR A 74 -20.95 -9.29 -3.70
N ASP A 75 -21.76 -10.27 -3.37
CA ASP A 75 -22.19 -10.63 -2.02
C ASP A 75 -21.17 -11.51 -1.26
N GLN A 76 -20.31 -12.22 -2.00
CA GLN A 76 -19.30 -13.12 -1.45
C GLN A 76 -17.92 -12.83 -2.01
N ARG A 77 -17.25 -11.80 -1.46
CA ARG A 77 -15.94 -11.36 -1.92
C ARG A 77 -14.80 -12.28 -1.49
N CYS A 78 -13.89 -12.61 -2.41
CA CYS A 78 -12.68 -13.37 -2.08
C CYS A 78 -11.65 -12.59 -1.27
N ARG A 79 -11.70 -11.25 -1.26
CA ARG A 79 -10.80 -10.32 -0.55
C ARG A 79 -9.34 -10.40 -0.95
N SER A 80 -9.00 -11.17 -1.97
CA SER A 80 -7.65 -11.25 -2.52
C SER A 80 -7.27 -9.92 -3.19
N ALA A 81 -6.07 -9.42 -2.90
CA ALA A 81 -5.51 -8.27 -3.63
C ALA A 81 -5.08 -8.63 -5.06
N ALA A 82 -5.02 -9.92 -5.40
CA ALA A 82 -4.85 -10.39 -6.77
C ALA A 82 -6.14 -10.34 -7.60
N CYS A 83 -7.31 -10.24 -6.95
CA CYS A 83 -8.61 -10.21 -7.61
C CYS A 83 -8.89 -8.84 -8.23
N PRO A 84 -9.07 -8.73 -9.57
CA PRO A 84 -9.35 -7.44 -10.20
C PRO A 84 -10.62 -6.76 -9.65
N ASN A 85 -11.65 -7.53 -9.35
CA ASN A 85 -12.92 -7.03 -8.83
C ASN A 85 -12.77 -6.47 -7.41
N CYS A 86 -12.10 -7.22 -6.51
CA CYS A 86 -11.90 -6.80 -5.14
C CYS A 86 -10.95 -5.61 -5.03
N THR A 87 -9.87 -5.60 -5.82
CA THR A 87 -8.92 -4.47 -5.84
C THR A 87 -9.56 -3.20 -6.36
N HIS A 88 -10.39 -3.30 -7.41
CA HIS A 88 -11.11 -2.13 -7.92
C HIS A 88 -12.12 -1.60 -6.89
N ALA A 89 -12.90 -2.49 -6.26
CA ALA A 89 -13.83 -2.09 -5.20
C ALA A 89 -13.10 -1.41 -4.02
N ALA A 90 -11.95 -1.94 -3.62
CA ALA A 90 -11.12 -1.34 -2.56
C ALA A 90 -10.54 0.02 -2.97
N GLN A 91 -10.11 0.18 -4.22
CA GLN A 91 -9.63 1.46 -4.76
C GLN A 91 -10.75 2.51 -4.75
N THR A 92 -11.92 2.18 -5.26
CA THR A 92 -13.08 3.09 -5.28
C THR A 92 -13.50 3.49 -3.87
N PHE A 93 -13.58 2.53 -2.95
CA PHE A 93 -13.84 2.79 -1.53
C PHE A 93 -12.81 3.72 -0.92
N ALA A 94 -11.53 3.41 -1.11
CA ALA A 94 -10.44 4.23 -0.58
C ALA A 94 -10.49 5.66 -1.14
N THR A 95 -10.71 5.81 -2.45
CA THR A 95 -10.80 7.13 -3.08
C THR A 95 -11.92 7.95 -2.46
N GLU A 96 -13.11 7.38 -2.27
CA GLU A 96 -14.24 8.11 -1.67
C GLU A 96 -13.95 8.49 -0.21
N VAL A 97 -13.56 7.51 0.62
CA VAL A 97 -13.47 7.71 2.08
C VAL A 97 -12.23 8.54 2.45
N VAL A 98 -11.10 8.30 1.78
CA VAL A 98 -9.86 9.05 2.00
C VAL A 98 -10.01 10.49 1.52
N SER A 99 -10.62 10.73 0.35
CA SER A 99 -10.86 12.10 -0.13
C SER A 99 -11.69 12.92 0.86
N LYS A 100 -12.76 12.32 1.42
CA LYS A 100 -13.59 12.98 2.44
C LYS A 100 -12.79 13.25 3.71
N PHE A 101 -12.01 12.30 4.19
CA PHE A 101 -11.17 12.45 5.38
C PHE A 101 -10.14 13.57 5.21
N LEU A 102 -9.39 13.57 4.12
CA LEU A 102 -8.35 14.57 3.87
C LEU A 102 -8.96 15.98 3.68
N ALA A 103 -10.10 16.08 3.00
CA ALA A 103 -10.78 17.35 2.78
C ALA A 103 -11.34 17.97 4.08
N ALA A 104 -11.77 17.13 5.02
CA ALA A 104 -12.33 17.56 6.31
C ALA A 104 -11.29 17.63 7.43
N HIS A 105 -10.01 17.26 7.16
CA HIS A 105 -8.97 17.21 8.19
C HIS A 105 -8.62 18.62 8.69
N PRO A 106 -8.53 18.85 10.01
CA PRO A 106 -8.22 20.18 10.58
C PRO A 106 -6.87 20.74 10.10
N ASP A 107 -5.88 19.87 9.88
CA ASP A 107 -4.55 20.26 9.36
C ASP A 107 -4.46 20.09 7.83
N ARG A 108 -5.54 20.34 7.08
CA ARG A 108 -5.59 20.12 5.63
C ARG A 108 -4.44 20.77 4.87
N ASP A 109 -4.09 21.99 5.24
CA ASP A 109 -3.03 22.76 4.57
C ASP A 109 -1.60 22.23 4.88
N LYS A 110 -1.47 21.33 5.86
CA LYS A 110 -0.23 20.70 6.26
C LYS A 110 -0.10 19.26 5.71
N ILE A 111 -1.09 18.79 4.96
CA ILE A 111 -1.07 17.43 4.43
C ILE A 111 0.01 17.31 3.36
N VAL A 112 0.77 16.24 3.47
CA VAL A 112 1.81 15.86 2.51
C VAL A 112 1.57 14.45 1.98
N CYS A 113 1.92 14.24 0.72
CA CYS A 113 2.11 12.91 0.14
C CYS A 113 3.51 12.42 0.47
N VAL A 114 3.62 11.24 1.04
CA VAL A 114 4.89 10.59 1.34
C VAL A 114 5.02 9.32 0.51
N SER A 115 6.17 9.16 -0.15
CA SER A 115 6.54 7.90 -0.79
C SER A 115 7.90 7.47 -0.24
N ALA A 116 8.00 6.21 0.18
CA ALA A 116 9.26 5.66 0.65
C ALA A 116 9.45 4.20 0.19
N VAL A 117 10.71 3.83 0.00
CA VAL A 117 11.14 2.46 -0.30
C VAL A 117 12.05 2.01 0.83
N PRO A 118 11.71 0.94 1.56
CA PRO A 118 12.58 0.41 2.61
C PRO A 118 13.97 0.04 2.07
N PRO A 119 15.07 0.28 2.80
CA PRO A 119 16.42 -0.05 2.34
C PRO A 119 16.62 -1.55 2.11
N ASP A 120 15.95 -2.41 2.91
CA ASP A 120 15.95 -3.86 2.71
C ASP A 120 14.73 -4.32 1.91
N GLY A 121 14.09 -3.41 1.18
CA GLY A 121 12.93 -3.68 0.32
C GLY A 121 13.32 -4.30 -1.02
N GLU A 122 14.62 -4.57 -1.25
CA GLU A 122 15.10 -5.33 -2.39
C GLU A 122 14.91 -6.83 -2.10
N ILE A 123 13.83 -7.39 -2.61
CA ILE A 123 13.48 -8.79 -2.39
C ILE A 123 13.84 -9.56 -3.67
N PRO A 124 14.72 -10.58 -3.61
CA PRO A 124 15.06 -11.38 -4.78
C PRO A 124 13.82 -11.99 -5.43
N LYS A 125 13.91 -12.24 -6.73
CA LYS A 125 12.84 -12.95 -7.43
C LYS A 125 12.67 -14.36 -6.85
N GLY A 126 11.44 -14.74 -6.51
CA GLY A 126 11.09 -16.01 -5.87
C GLY A 126 11.01 -15.95 -4.34
N GLU A 127 11.32 -14.79 -3.73
CA GLU A 127 11.36 -14.61 -2.28
C GLU A 127 10.31 -13.61 -1.76
N LEU A 128 9.34 -13.23 -2.59
CA LEU A 128 8.29 -12.30 -2.20
C LEU A 128 7.26 -13.00 -1.30
N THR A 129 7.27 -12.71 0.00
CA THR A 129 6.44 -13.38 1.02
C THR A 129 5.69 -12.38 1.90
N ALA A 130 4.60 -12.81 2.54
CA ALA A 130 3.84 -12.00 3.50
C ALA A 130 4.68 -11.64 4.73
N ASP A 131 5.58 -12.50 5.17
CA ASP A 131 6.47 -12.23 6.31
C ASP A 131 7.44 -11.08 6.01
N GLN A 132 8.00 -11.03 4.80
CA GLN A 132 8.85 -9.91 4.39
C GLN A 132 8.05 -8.61 4.35
N HIS A 133 6.84 -8.63 3.80
CA HIS A 133 5.92 -7.51 3.82
C HIS A 133 5.62 -7.05 5.25
N ALA A 134 5.27 -7.97 6.15
CA ALA A 134 4.99 -7.65 7.55
C ALA A 134 6.19 -6.99 8.27
N ARG A 135 7.43 -7.46 7.99
CA ARG A 135 8.67 -6.83 8.51
C ARG A 135 8.82 -5.40 7.98
N ASN A 136 8.63 -5.18 6.68
CA ASN A 136 8.74 -3.87 6.05
C ASN A 136 7.68 -2.89 6.58
N VAL A 137 6.44 -3.34 6.76
CA VAL A 137 5.34 -2.54 7.35
C VAL A 137 5.66 -2.16 8.79
N ARG A 138 6.22 -3.07 9.60
CA ARG A 138 6.64 -2.76 10.97
C ARG A 138 7.73 -1.68 10.98
N ARG A 139 8.80 -1.83 10.19
CA ARG A 139 9.86 -0.84 10.04
C ARG A 139 9.33 0.53 9.58
N TRP A 140 8.38 0.51 8.63
CA TRP A 140 7.70 1.72 8.20
C TRP A 140 6.97 2.41 9.35
N LYS A 141 6.18 1.68 10.13
CA LYS A 141 5.46 2.23 11.29
C LYS A 141 6.40 2.80 12.36
N GLU A 142 7.51 2.15 12.61
CA GLU A 142 8.56 2.63 13.51
C GLU A 142 9.21 3.91 12.98
N ALA A 143 9.53 3.96 11.68
CA ALA A 143 10.09 5.15 11.03
C ALA A 143 9.15 6.35 11.12
N MET A 144 7.85 6.14 10.88
CA MET A 144 6.83 7.18 11.07
C MET A 144 6.76 7.63 12.51
N GLY A 145 6.90 6.71 13.48
CA GLY A 145 6.95 7.02 14.90
C GLY A 145 8.14 7.91 15.27
N ARG A 146 9.34 7.54 14.81
CA ARG A 146 10.57 8.34 15.04
C ARG A 146 10.51 9.71 14.36
N ALA A 147 9.79 9.81 13.25
CA ALA A 147 9.54 11.09 12.59
C ALA A 147 8.47 11.96 13.30
N GLY A 148 7.92 11.49 14.43
CA GLY A 148 6.93 12.24 15.22
C GLY A 148 5.54 12.32 14.57
N LEU A 149 5.25 11.50 13.54
CA LEU A 149 3.98 11.56 12.85
C LEU A 149 2.85 11.01 13.71
N THR A 150 1.79 11.79 13.86
CA THR A 150 0.60 11.43 14.66
C THR A 150 -0.32 10.48 13.92
N TRP A 151 -0.31 10.50 12.59
CA TRP A 151 -1.10 9.57 11.77
C TRP A 151 -0.44 9.35 10.41
N PHE A 152 -0.76 8.24 9.80
CA PHE A 152 -0.43 7.91 8.41
C PHE A 152 -1.54 7.07 7.79
N LEU A 153 -1.89 7.39 6.55
CA LEU A 153 -2.85 6.67 5.74
C LEU A 153 -2.28 6.43 4.36
N GLY A 154 -2.11 5.18 3.99
CA GLY A 154 -1.49 4.86 2.71
C GLY A 154 -1.68 3.41 2.29
N ALA A 155 -0.88 2.99 1.31
CA ALA A 155 -0.85 1.63 0.81
C ALA A 155 0.55 1.20 0.40
N ALA A 156 0.74 -0.13 0.41
CA ALA A 156 1.91 -0.78 -0.18
C ALA A 156 1.69 -1.05 -1.67
N ASP A 157 2.75 -0.87 -2.44
CA ASP A 157 2.84 -1.11 -3.88
C ASP A 157 4.16 -1.79 -4.21
N TRP A 158 4.23 -2.48 -5.35
CA TRP A 158 5.42 -3.22 -5.76
C TRP A 158 5.82 -2.88 -7.19
N SER A 159 7.12 -2.85 -7.42
CA SER A 159 7.71 -2.88 -8.76
C SER A 159 8.82 -3.92 -8.82
N PHE A 160 9.04 -4.49 -9.99
CA PHE A 160 10.20 -5.33 -10.24
C PHE A 160 11.26 -4.50 -10.94
N ASN A 161 12.40 -4.31 -10.29
CA ASN A 161 13.47 -3.47 -10.81
C ASN A 161 14.62 -4.35 -11.33
N GLU A 162 15.12 -4.00 -12.50
CA GLU A 162 16.28 -4.62 -13.14
C GLU A 162 17.09 -3.54 -13.86
N HIS A 163 18.35 -3.83 -14.16
CA HIS A 163 19.24 -2.93 -14.90
C HIS A 163 19.63 -3.57 -16.22
N SER A 164 19.60 -2.82 -17.33
CA SER A 164 19.95 -3.33 -18.65
C SER A 164 21.37 -3.91 -18.72
N GLU A 165 22.30 -3.30 -17.99
CA GLU A 165 23.72 -3.65 -17.97
C GLU A 165 24.13 -4.39 -16.68
N GLY A 166 23.16 -4.80 -15.86
CA GLY A 166 23.45 -5.62 -14.68
C GLY A 166 24.08 -4.88 -13.50
N ARG A 167 24.01 -3.54 -13.43
CA ARG A 167 24.56 -2.75 -12.32
C ARG A 167 24.08 -3.19 -10.94
N TYR A 168 22.85 -3.71 -10.85
CA TYR A 168 22.29 -4.33 -9.66
C TYR A 168 21.46 -5.57 -10.03
N LYS A 169 21.29 -6.46 -9.04
CA LYS A 169 20.52 -7.70 -9.25
C LYS A 169 19.04 -7.40 -9.42
N PRO A 170 18.34 -8.09 -10.34
CA PRO A 170 16.90 -7.96 -10.48
C PRO A 170 16.17 -8.33 -9.18
N SER A 171 15.30 -7.43 -8.70
CA SER A 171 14.61 -7.60 -7.42
C SER A 171 13.23 -6.96 -7.42
N TRP A 172 12.36 -7.44 -6.56
CA TRP A 172 11.16 -6.73 -6.16
C TRP A 172 11.53 -5.56 -5.27
N GLN A 173 10.80 -4.47 -5.43
CA GLN A 173 10.87 -3.34 -4.53
C GLN A 173 9.48 -3.02 -4.04
N GLU A 174 9.33 -3.04 -2.71
CA GLU A 174 8.13 -2.60 -2.04
C GLU A 174 8.18 -1.08 -1.83
N HIS A 175 7.10 -0.41 -2.17
CA HIS A 175 6.94 1.03 -2.03
C HIS A 175 5.80 1.32 -1.05
N PHE A 176 6.04 2.21 -0.11
CA PHE A 176 4.99 2.77 0.74
C PHE A 176 4.60 4.14 0.22
N TYR A 177 3.32 4.34 0.02
CA TYR A 177 2.78 5.59 -0.49
C TYR A 177 1.53 5.98 0.28
N GLY A 178 1.42 7.26 0.69
CA GLY A 178 0.25 7.74 1.41
C GLY A 178 0.37 9.17 1.87
N PHE A 179 -0.43 9.51 2.88
CA PHE A 179 -0.64 10.85 3.39
C PHE A 179 -0.39 10.92 4.88
N THR A 180 0.07 12.08 5.33
CA THR A 180 0.19 12.48 6.74
C THR A 180 0.14 14.01 6.83
N ALA A 181 0.05 14.58 8.04
CA ALA A 181 0.23 16.02 8.25
C ALA A 181 1.59 16.31 8.90
N THR A 182 2.21 17.41 8.51
CA THR A 182 3.45 17.93 9.12
C THR A 182 3.58 19.43 8.91
N ASP A 183 4.11 20.13 9.92
CA ASP A 183 4.44 21.54 9.81
C ASP A 183 5.73 21.79 8.99
N ASP A 184 6.63 20.80 8.95
CA ASP A 184 7.90 20.90 8.21
C ASP A 184 8.15 19.71 7.29
N PRO A 185 7.69 19.79 6.01
CA PRO A 185 7.93 18.74 5.02
C PRO A 185 9.42 18.48 4.72
N LYS A 186 10.29 19.51 4.89
CA LYS A 186 11.73 19.36 4.63
C LYS A 186 12.38 18.55 5.75
N GLN A 187 12.05 18.87 7.00
CA GLN A 187 12.55 18.12 8.16
C GLN A 187 12.03 16.68 8.13
N LEU A 188 10.74 16.46 7.84
CA LEU A 188 10.19 15.12 7.65
C LEU A 188 10.98 14.33 6.61
N LYS A 189 11.23 14.93 5.45
CA LYS A 189 12.01 14.29 4.38
C LYS A 189 13.44 13.95 4.83
N LYS A 190 14.10 14.83 5.60
CA LYS A 190 15.44 14.60 6.14
C LYS A 190 15.43 13.41 7.09
N THR A 191 14.53 13.40 8.09
CA THR A 191 14.38 12.33 9.09
C THR A 191 14.10 10.98 8.43
N LEU A 192 13.23 10.94 7.42
CA LEU A 192 12.95 9.71 6.68
C LEU A 192 14.14 9.23 5.87
N LYS A 193 14.93 10.13 5.27
CA LYS A 193 16.16 9.76 4.52
C LYS A 193 17.25 9.16 5.41
N GLU A 194 17.33 9.54 6.67
CA GLU A 194 18.25 8.94 7.64
C GLU A 194 17.93 7.46 7.89
N GLN A 195 16.65 7.09 7.76
CA GLN A 195 16.15 5.72 7.98
C GLN A 195 16.02 4.90 6.69
N PHE A 196 15.70 5.57 5.58
CA PHE A 196 15.57 4.97 4.26
C PHE A 196 16.72 5.47 3.37
N ARG A 197 17.85 4.79 3.48
CA ARG A 197 19.08 5.18 2.76
C ARG A 197 18.97 4.85 1.27
N ALA A 198 19.62 5.66 0.46
CA ALA A 198 19.74 5.40 -0.96
C ALA A 198 20.65 4.18 -1.22
N THR A 199 20.30 3.40 -2.23
CA THR A 199 21.11 2.33 -2.81
C THR A 199 21.26 2.57 -4.31
N ASP A 200 22.10 1.79 -5.00
CA ASP A 200 22.21 1.88 -6.45
C ASP A 200 20.91 1.59 -7.17
N ALA A 201 20.14 0.62 -6.68
CA ALA A 201 18.82 0.31 -7.22
C ALA A 201 17.75 1.36 -6.84
N ILE A 202 17.93 2.05 -5.69
CA ILE A 202 16.97 2.99 -5.13
C ILE A 202 17.66 4.34 -4.81
N PRO A 203 18.01 5.13 -5.81
CA PRO A 203 18.75 6.39 -5.58
C PRO A 203 17.92 7.48 -4.90
N ARG A 204 16.58 7.34 -4.90
CA ARG A 204 15.66 8.31 -4.30
C ARG A 204 14.60 7.60 -3.45
N PRO A 205 14.98 7.02 -2.30
CA PRO A 205 14.08 6.19 -1.50
C PRO A 205 12.95 6.96 -0.84
N VAL A 206 13.08 8.27 -0.64
CA VAL A 206 12.09 9.10 0.04
C VAL A 206 11.69 10.30 -0.80
N GLN A 207 10.39 10.46 -0.96
CA GLN A 207 9.79 11.67 -1.51
C GLN A 207 8.73 12.20 -0.56
N VAL A 208 8.73 13.51 -0.32
CA VAL A 208 7.69 14.22 0.44
C VAL A 208 7.28 15.42 -0.41
N LYS A 209 5.98 15.55 -0.68
CA LYS A 209 5.39 16.65 -1.47
C LYS A 209 4.16 17.16 -0.75
N VAL A 210 3.99 18.46 -0.71
CA VAL A 210 2.73 19.07 -0.22
C VAL A 210 1.58 18.56 -1.11
N TRP A 211 0.47 18.18 -0.48
CA TRP A 211 -0.73 17.76 -1.19
C TRP A 211 -1.51 18.98 -1.68
N ASP A 212 -1.81 19.04 -2.94
CA ASP A 212 -2.49 20.14 -3.62
C ASP A 212 -4.02 20.00 -3.66
N GLY A 213 -4.58 19.01 -2.95
CA GLY A 213 -6.01 18.70 -3.00
C GLY A 213 -6.42 17.78 -4.15
N ASN A 214 -5.51 17.39 -5.03
CA ASN A 214 -5.79 16.52 -6.17
C ASN A 214 -6.11 15.08 -5.72
N GLN A 215 -7.09 14.44 -6.37
CA GLN A 215 -7.48 13.06 -6.09
C GLN A 215 -6.53 12.02 -6.69
N THR A 216 -5.78 12.35 -7.73
CA THR A 216 -4.87 11.41 -8.41
C THR A 216 -3.94 10.65 -7.46
N PRO A 217 -3.30 11.29 -6.44
CA PRO A 217 -2.51 10.58 -5.46
C PRO A 217 -3.29 9.55 -4.64
N ILE A 218 -4.57 9.81 -4.36
CA ILE A 218 -5.44 8.90 -3.60
C ILE A 218 -5.79 7.68 -4.46
N GLU A 219 -6.16 7.89 -5.71
CA GLU A 219 -6.44 6.82 -6.67
C GLU A 219 -5.20 5.93 -6.91
N TYR A 220 -4.01 6.52 -6.85
CA TYR A 220 -2.75 5.80 -7.02
C TYR A 220 -2.45 4.82 -5.88
N MET A 221 -2.93 5.05 -4.65
CA MET A 221 -2.60 4.23 -3.47
C MET A 221 -2.86 2.73 -3.69
N LEU A 222 -3.98 2.37 -4.29
CA LEU A 222 -4.38 0.97 -4.53
C LEU A 222 -4.42 0.61 -6.01
N LYS A 223 -3.57 1.24 -6.81
CA LYS A 223 -3.52 0.94 -8.25
C LYS A 223 -3.39 -0.56 -8.52
N PRO A 224 -4.11 -1.10 -9.51
CA PRO A 224 -4.06 -2.52 -9.85
C PRO A 224 -2.93 -2.87 -10.83
N ILE A 225 -2.13 -1.88 -11.26
CA ILE A 225 -1.11 -2.05 -12.29
C ILE A 225 0.27 -1.97 -11.65
N PHE A 226 1.06 -2.99 -11.90
CA PHE A 226 2.43 -3.13 -11.41
C PHE A 226 3.40 -3.20 -12.61
N TRP A 227 4.55 -2.61 -12.45
CA TRP A 227 5.51 -2.43 -13.54
C TRP A 227 6.83 -3.12 -13.25
N ARG A 228 7.46 -3.59 -14.32
CA ARG A 228 8.89 -3.87 -14.39
C ARG A 228 9.59 -2.57 -14.77
N ARG A 229 10.57 -2.16 -14.00
CA ARG A 229 11.35 -0.94 -14.22
C ARG A 229 12.75 -1.34 -14.65
N ILE A 230 13.16 -0.90 -15.82
CA ILE A 230 14.47 -1.17 -16.38
C ILE A 230 15.28 0.13 -16.25
N GLY A 231 16.31 0.12 -15.39
CA GLY A 231 17.29 1.19 -15.32
C GLY A 231 18.28 1.07 -16.50
N THR A 232 18.64 2.18 -17.09
CA THR A 232 19.66 2.29 -18.14
C THR A 232 20.72 3.29 -17.71
N ASP A 233 21.98 3.07 -18.11
CA ASP A 233 23.07 4.04 -17.91
C ASP A 233 23.04 5.17 -18.95
N GLU A 234 22.26 5.02 -20.01
CA GLU A 234 22.04 6.10 -20.99
C GLU A 234 21.31 7.27 -20.30
N GLY A 235 22.09 8.20 -19.84
CA GLY A 235 21.62 9.43 -19.24
C GLY A 235 20.87 10.27 -20.26
N GLN A 236 19.54 10.23 -20.26
CA GLN A 236 18.80 11.37 -20.78
C GLN A 236 19.20 12.58 -19.94
N ARG A 237 19.92 13.51 -20.55
CA ARG A 237 20.17 14.82 -19.96
C ARG A 237 18.82 15.40 -19.57
N CYS A 238 18.57 15.53 -18.28
CA CYS A 238 17.42 16.30 -17.83
C CYS A 238 17.65 17.75 -18.27
N GLU A 239 17.06 18.13 -19.39
CA GLU A 239 16.91 19.52 -19.78
C GLU A 239 15.91 20.18 -18.82
N LYS A 240 16.36 20.50 -17.63
CA LYS A 240 15.70 21.48 -16.78
C LYS A 240 16.79 22.17 -15.97
N ASP A 241 17.09 23.38 -16.46
CA ASP A 241 17.56 24.51 -15.68
C ASP A 241 18.40 24.18 -14.44
N SER A 242 19.68 24.09 -14.59
CA SER A 242 20.64 24.51 -13.58
C SER A 242 22.07 23.99 -13.85
N THR A 243 23.00 24.74 -13.45
CA THR A 243 24.45 24.62 -13.44
C THR A 243 25.02 23.34 -12.78
N GLU A 244 24.21 22.40 -12.32
CA GLU A 244 24.64 21.09 -11.82
C GLU A 244 24.24 19.97 -12.81
N LYS A 245 25.25 19.35 -13.43
CA LYS A 245 25.11 18.13 -14.25
C LYS A 245 24.67 16.97 -13.36
N ARG A 246 23.35 16.81 -13.13
CA ARG A 246 22.79 15.62 -12.51
C ARG A 246 22.49 14.59 -13.59
N GLU A 247 23.19 13.47 -13.56
CA GLU A 247 22.84 12.29 -14.35
C GLU A 247 21.43 11.85 -13.98
N CYS A 248 20.47 12.05 -14.88
CA CYS A 248 19.13 11.52 -14.74
C CYS A 248 19.12 10.10 -15.26
N ARG A 249 19.09 9.12 -14.36
CA ARG A 249 18.88 7.73 -14.73
C ARG A 249 17.51 7.58 -15.38
N ALA A 250 17.49 7.23 -16.65
CA ALA A 250 16.26 6.88 -17.34
C ALA A 250 15.76 5.54 -16.76
N THR A 251 14.47 5.46 -16.52
CA THR A 251 13.82 4.21 -16.11
C THR A 251 12.68 3.92 -17.04
N ASP A 252 12.82 2.89 -17.87
CA ASP A 252 11.75 2.42 -18.75
C ASP A 252 10.76 1.55 -17.96
N LYS A 253 9.45 1.77 -18.20
CA LYS A 253 8.37 1.01 -17.57
C LYS A 253 7.82 -0.02 -18.54
N GLN A 254 8.05 -1.28 -18.23
CA GLN A 254 7.60 -2.40 -19.02
C GLN A 254 6.58 -3.26 -18.25
N PRO A 255 5.68 -3.99 -18.91
CA PRO A 255 4.83 -4.97 -18.26
C PRO A 255 5.67 -6.05 -17.57
N LEU A 256 5.22 -6.51 -16.39
CA LEU A 256 5.81 -7.67 -15.72
C LEU A 256 5.82 -8.89 -16.63
N ARG A 257 6.89 -9.71 -16.57
CA ARG A 257 6.99 -11.01 -17.23
C ARG A 257 6.01 -12.03 -16.60
N LYS A 258 5.72 -13.12 -17.30
CA LYS A 258 4.74 -14.13 -16.83
C LYS A 258 5.07 -14.67 -15.43
N SER A 259 6.35 -15.02 -15.17
CA SER A 259 6.78 -15.51 -13.84
C SER A 259 6.65 -14.45 -12.74
N GLN A 260 7.04 -13.20 -13.02
CA GLN A 260 6.89 -12.07 -12.10
C GLN A 260 5.41 -11.78 -11.78
N LYS A 261 4.53 -11.82 -12.80
CA LYS A 261 3.08 -11.67 -12.59
C LYS A 261 2.51 -12.77 -11.70
N HIS A 262 3.02 -13.96 -11.82
CA HIS A 262 2.56 -15.09 -11.02
C HIS A 262 2.98 -14.90 -9.56
N GLU A 263 4.27 -14.74 -9.30
CA GLU A 263 4.83 -14.52 -7.96
C GLU A 263 4.12 -13.36 -7.24
N LEU A 264 4.00 -12.21 -7.90
CA LEU A 264 3.29 -11.07 -7.31
C LEU A 264 1.82 -11.39 -6.99
N ARG A 265 1.13 -12.18 -7.81
CA ARG A 265 -0.28 -12.54 -7.55
C ARG A 265 -0.43 -13.45 -6.34
N MET A 266 0.46 -14.43 -6.20
CA MET A 266 0.48 -15.29 -5.02
C MET A 266 0.71 -14.46 -3.76
N HIS A 267 1.70 -13.56 -3.77
CA HIS A 267 1.95 -12.63 -2.68
C HIS A 267 0.76 -11.70 -2.38
N LEU A 268 0.15 -11.10 -3.41
CA LEU A 268 -1.01 -10.22 -3.24
C LEU A 268 -2.23 -10.97 -2.69
N ASP A 269 -2.35 -12.24 -3.00
CA ASP A 269 -3.39 -13.09 -2.45
C ASP A 269 -3.15 -13.39 -0.98
N GLU A 270 -1.93 -13.76 -0.63
CA GLU A 270 -1.50 -14.07 0.73
C GLU A 270 -1.73 -12.87 1.69
N ILE A 271 -1.30 -11.67 1.30
CA ILE A 271 -1.51 -10.48 2.13
C ILE A 271 -2.95 -9.96 2.11
N GLY A 272 -3.71 -10.28 1.08
CA GLY A 272 -5.08 -9.79 0.87
C GLY A 272 -5.16 -8.27 0.67
N ILE A 273 -6.37 -7.76 0.48
CA ILE A 273 -6.59 -6.31 0.31
C ILE A 273 -6.20 -5.52 1.57
N GLN A 274 -6.52 -6.06 2.76
CA GLN A 274 -6.19 -5.41 4.01
C GLN A 274 -4.67 -5.25 4.22
N GLY A 275 -3.85 -6.21 3.77
CA GLY A 275 -2.40 -6.12 3.86
C GLY A 275 -1.82 -4.99 3.00
N ARG A 276 -2.52 -4.56 1.95
CA ARG A 276 -2.09 -3.42 1.16
C ARG A 276 -2.30 -2.08 1.85
N PHE A 277 -3.22 -1.96 2.81
CA PHE A 277 -3.45 -0.71 3.52
C PHE A 277 -2.43 -0.49 4.63
N LEU A 278 -1.92 0.71 4.70
CA LEU A 278 -1.00 1.17 5.74
C LEU A 278 -1.68 2.26 6.56
N MET A 279 -2.02 1.93 7.79
CA MET A 279 -2.68 2.87 8.69
C MET A 279 -1.93 2.91 10.02
N ARG A 280 -1.75 4.13 10.53
CA ARG A 280 -1.23 4.39 11.86
C ARG A 280 -2.15 5.39 12.56
N TRP A 281 -2.66 5.01 13.73
CA TRP A 281 -3.60 5.78 14.55
C TRP A 281 -4.91 6.16 13.85
N LEU A 282 -5.23 5.53 12.73
CA LEU A 282 -6.46 5.73 11.97
C LEU A 282 -7.25 4.44 11.87
N GLN A 283 -8.57 4.55 11.80
CA GLN A 283 -9.46 3.40 11.64
C GLN A 283 -10.63 3.76 10.72
N PHE A 284 -10.97 2.86 9.80
CA PHE A 284 -12.23 2.92 9.09
C PHE A 284 -13.38 2.55 10.04
N VAL A 285 -14.39 3.40 10.11
CA VAL A 285 -15.62 3.17 10.87
C VAL A 285 -16.84 3.41 10.00
N ASN A 286 -17.91 2.63 10.23
CA ASN A 286 -19.19 2.89 9.63
C ASN A 286 -20.07 3.63 10.64
N VAL A 287 -20.47 4.84 10.29
CA VAL A 287 -21.34 5.68 11.12
C VAL A 287 -22.76 5.54 10.59
N THR A 288 -23.68 5.11 11.46
CA THR A 288 -25.09 4.95 11.11
C THR A 288 -25.66 6.24 10.51
N GLY A 289 -26.24 6.15 9.33
CA GLY A 289 -26.77 7.30 8.58
C GLY A 289 -25.77 8.10 7.76
N SER A 290 -24.48 8.08 8.10
CA SER A 290 -23.42 8.86 7.41
C SER A 290 -22.49 8.02 6.54
N GLY A 291 -22.53 6.69 6.69
CA GLY A 291 -21.69 5.75 5.94
C GLY A 291 -20.28 5.63 6.49
N TRP A 292 -19.33 5.22 5.64
CA TRP A 292 -17.96 4.98 6.05
C TRP A 292 -17.16 6.27 6.16
N THR A 293 -16.37 6.37 7.24
CA THR A 293 -15.43 7.46 7.50
C THR A 293 -14.12 6.92 8.12
N ILE A 294 -13.14 7.80 8.27
CA ILE A 294 -11.89 7.53 8.98
C ILE A 294 -11.90 8.34 10.28
N VAL A 295 -11.57 7.69 11.38
CA VAL A 295 -11.40 8.36 12.69
C VAL A 295 -9.95 8.29 13.13
N ASP A 296 -9.48 9.38 13.76
CA ASP A 296 -8.19 9.45 14.42
C ASP A 296 -8.27 8.76 15.78
N ARG A 297 -7.30 7.90 16.07
CA ARG A 297 -7.14 7.15 17.32
C ARG A 297 -5.83 7.50 18.03
N ALA A 298 -5.20 8.62 17.66
CA ALA A 298 -3.95 9.03 18.28
C ALA A 298 -4.13 9.19 19.80
N PRO A 299 -3.20 8.69 20.62
CA PRO A 299 -3.23 8.90 22.06
C PRO A 299 -3.20 10.40 22.40
N GLY A 300 -4.12 10.87 23.20
CA GLY A 300 -4.19 12.26 23.66
C GLY A 300 -5.04 13.22 22.82
N ARG A 301 -5.54 12.84 21.65
CA ARG A 301 -6.59 13.59 20.92
C ARG A 301 -7.98 13.02 21.27
N MET A 302 -8.37 13.06 22.53
CA MET A 302 -9.78 12.96 22.86
C MET A 302 -10.43 14.24 22.37
N HIS A 303 -11.30 14.14 21.38
CA HIS A 303 -12.18 15.24 20.97
C HIS A 303 -12.90 15.72 22.22
N GLY A 304 -12.56 16.93 22.67
CA GLY A 304 -13.37 17.62 23.66
C GLY A 304 -14.78 17.71 23.08
N ASN A 305 -15.68 16.88 23.58
CA ASN A 305 -17.10 17.15 23.43
C ASN A 305 -17.35 18.51 24.05
N GLY A 306 -17.36 19.54 23.23
CA GLY A 306 -17.89 20.83 23.58
C GLY A 306 -19.37 20.68 23.88
N GLY A 307 -19.65 20.24 25.09
CA GLY A 307 -20.96 20.37 25.68
C GLY A 307 -21.18 21.86 25.95
N SER A 308 -21.77 22.57 24.98
CA SER A 308 -22.42 23.84 25.25
C SER A 308 -23.65 23.55 26.13
N ARG A 309 -23.55 24.03 27.34
CA ARG A 309 -24.70 24.25 28.22
C ARG A 309 -25.51 25.45 27.71
#